data_686bc762a9c811a8ddb6e31641ee6235
#
_entry.id   686bc762a9c811a8ddb6e31641ee6235
#
_cell.length_a   1.000
_cell.length_b   1.000
_cell.length_c   1.000
_cell.angle_alpha   90.00
_cell.angle_beta   90.00
_cell.angle_gamma   90.00
#
_symmetry.space_group_name_H-M   'P 1'
#
loop_
_entity.id
_entity.type
_entity.pdbx_description
1 polymer ?
#
loop_
_entity_poly.entity_id
_entity_poly.type
_entity_poly.pdbx_seq_one_letter_code
_entity_poly.pdbx_strand_id
1 'polypeptide(L)'
;NAMGLLTTALADGDGRSRQLTWLREVGRHPVEMVRNLSMRHWSEQTIIALVMQTRDNSITCFTKPGLLGVFGRRLTSKQGHGEPNPTWIPVGHDVARRIALRIGGFAGGGWNDVFNIPMTAHFLGGAVIGDSAETGVIDPYHRVYGHPGLHVVDGSAVSANLGVNPSLTITAQAERAMAMWPNAGQTDARPPLGEPYQRLAPIEPVRPIVPAGAPGALRFISWPRAASPR
;
A
#
# COMPACT_ATOMS: atom_id res chain seq x y z
N ASN A 1 5.06 18.29 -8.93
CA ASN A 1 4.91 16.90 -8.55
C ASN A 1 6.15 16.43 -7.76
N ALA A 2 5.99 16.14 -6.45
CA ALA A 2 7.11 15.78 -5.57
C ALA A 2 7.85 14.49 -6.02
N MET A 3 7.17 13.60 -6.75
CA MET A 3 7.77 12.37 -7.27
C MET A 3 8.95 12.64 -8.22
N GLY A 4 8.91 13.71 -9.00
CA GLY A 4 10.02 14.08 -9.88
C GLY A 4 11.32 14.39 -9.13
N LEU A 5 11.24 14.93 -7.91
CA LEU A 5 12.40 15.20 -7.07
C LEU A 5 13.04 13.92 -6.51
N LEU A 6 12.31 12.80 -6.50
CA LEU A 6 12.80 11.51 -6.01
C LEU A 6 13.45 10.67 -7.12
N THR A 7 13.39 11.12 -8.38
CA THR A 7 13.93 10.39 -9.52
C THR A 7 15.36 10.82 -9.86
N THR A 8 16.15 9.87 -10.37
CA THR A 8 17.53 10.06 -10.84
C THR A 8 17.85 9.04 -11.92
N ALA A 9 19.09 8.97 -12.38
CA ALA A 9 19.54 7.89 -13.25
C ALA A 9 19.44 6.53 -12.56
N LEU A 10 19.23 5.49 -13.33
CA LEU A 10 19.17 4.13 -12.82
C LEU A 10 20.54 3.70 -12.26
N ALA A 11 20.57 3.23 -11.01
CA ALA A 11 21.76 2.76 -10.33
C ALA A 11 21.73 1.24 -10.19
N ASP A 12 22.62 0.53 -10.90
CA ASP A 12 22.71 -0.93 -10.85
C ASP A 12 23.67 -1.46 -9.79
N GLY A 13 23.50 -2.73 -9.45
CA GLY A 13 24.33 -3.47 -8.53
C GLY A 13 23.86 -3.34 -7.08
N ASP A 14 24.46 -4.12 -6.22
CA ASP A 14 24.28 -4.05 -4.78
C ASP A 14 25.52 -3.42 -4.10
N GLY A 15 25.30 -2.83 -2.96
CA GLY A 15 26.38 -2.28 -2.13
C GLY A 15 27.12 -1.10 -2.75
N ARG A 16 28.46 -1.05 -2.52
CA ARG A 16 29.32 0.13 -2.82
C ARG A 16 29.50 0.42 -4.31
N SER A 17 29.28 -0.55 -5.19
CA SER A 17 29.44 -0.35 -6.63
C SER A 17 28.32 0.50 -7.25
N ARG A 18 27.22 0.68 -6.56
CA ARG A 18 26.02 1.35 -7.06
C ARG A 18 26.23 2.83 -7.35
N GLN A 19 26.94 3.53 -6.49
CA GLN A 19 27.27 4.95 -6.72
C GLN A 19 28.13 5.15 -7.97
N LEU A 20 29.06 4.23 -8.23
CA LEU A 20 29.89 4.27 -9.44
C LEU A 20 29.08 3.99 -10.70
N THR A 21 28.14 3.04 -10.65
CA THR A 21 27.24 2.78 -11.78
C THR A 21 26.32 3.95 -12.03
N TRP A 22 25.78 4.55 -10.99
CA TRP A 22 24.97 5.76 -11.09
C TRP A 22 25.76 6.91 -11.74
N LEU A 23 27.00 7.22 -11.27
CA LEU A 23 27.85 8.25 -11.88
C LEU A 23 28.14 7.99 -13.35
N ARG A 24 28.32 6.73 -13.71
CA ARG A 24 28.52 6.33 -15.11
C ARG A 24 27.27 6.60 -15.95
N GLU A 25 26.09 6.27 -15.43
CA GLU A 25 24.82 6.53 -16.13
C GLU A 25 24.53 8.04 -16.26
N VAL A 26 24.79 8.83 -15.22
CA VAL A 26 24.73 10.28 -15.28
C VAL A 26 25.67 10.84 -16.37
N GLY A 27 26.89 10.33 -16.44
CA GLY A 27 27.87 10.76 -17.47
C GLY A 27 27.51 10.33 -18.90
N ARG A 28 26.73 9.24 -19.06
CA ARG A 28 26.23 8.79 -20.38
C ARG A 28 25.03 9.59 -20.86
N HIS A 29 24.22 10.11 -19.93
CA HIS A 29 22.93 10.73 -20.21
C HIS A 29 22.79 12.12 -19.53
N PRO A 30 23.75 13.04 -19.75
CA PRO A 30 23.76 14.33 -19.03
C PRO A 30 22.56 15.23 -19.37
N VAL A 31 22.09 15.17 -20.61
CA VAL A 31 20.95 15.97 -21.08
C VAL A 31 19.66 15.49 -20.44
N GLU A 32 19.45 14.17 -20.40
CA GLU A 32 18.30 13.54 -19.79
C GLU A 32 18.27 13.81 -18.28
N MET A 33 19.42 13.80 -17.63
CA MET A 33 19.55 14.14 -16.21
C MET A 33 19.13 15.59 -15.93
N VAL A 34 19.59 16.54 -16.73
CA VAL A 34 19.16 17.94 -16.59
C VAL A 34 17.66 18.11 -16.84
N ARG A 35 17.11 17.42 -17.84
CA ARG A 35 15.66 17.42 -18.10
C ARG A 35 14.89 16.81 -16.93
N ASN A 36 15.39 15.76 -16.32
CA ASN A 36 14.73 15.10 -15.17
C ASN A 36 14.66 16.01 -13.92
N LEU A 37 15.55 16.99 -13.78
CA LEU A 37 15.49 18.02 -12.74
C LEU A 37 14.34 19.01 -12.96
N SER A 38 13.79 19.08 -14.16
CA SER A 38 12.65 19.93 -14.47
C SER A 38 11.34 19.22 -14.09
N MET A 39 10.56 19.86 -13.22
CA MET A 39 9.22 19.40 -12.86
C MET A 39 8.16 19.71 -13.91
N ARG A 40 8.52 20.49 -14.92
CA ARG A 40 7.60 20.90 -15.98
C ARG A 40 7.29 19.73 -16.91
N HIS A 41 6.00 19.45 -17.08
CA HIS A 41 5.51 18.33 -17.92
C HIS A 41 6.00 16.93 -17.48
N TRP A 42 6.47 16.77 -16.24
CA TRP A 42 7.01 15.50 -15.74
C TRP A 42 6.01 14.35 -15.88
N SER A 43 4.74 14.57 -15.52
CA SER A 43 3.68 13.54 -15.61
C SER A 43 3.33 13.15 -17.05
N GLU A 44 3.59 14.01 -18.02
CA GLU A 44 3.32 13.76 -19.44
C GLU A 44 4.48 12.98 -20.11
N GLN A 45 5.67 13.07 -19.52
CA GLN A 45 6.91 12.54 -20.08
C GLN A 45 7.49 11.37 -19.29
N THR A 46 6.80 10.92 -18.25
CA THR A 46 7.31 9.87 -17.36
C THR A 46 6.33 8.71 -17.23
N ILE A 47 6.85 7.50 -17.42
CA ILE A 47 6.15 6.26 -17.11
C ILE A 47 6.74 5.70 -15.83
N ILE A 48 5.91 5.44 -14.83
CA ILE A 48 6.33 4.82 -13.57
C ILE A 48 6.11 3.31 -13.68
N ALA A 49 7.20 2.56 -13.61
CA ALA A 49 7.15 1.11 -13.48
C ALA A 49 7.22 0.72 -12.00
N LEU A 50 6.17 0.10 -11.48
CA LEU A 50 6.13 -0.42 -10.12
C LEU A 50 6.57 -1.89 -10.14
N VAL A 51 7.56 -2.20 -9.32
CA VAL A 51 8.06 -3.57 -9.15
C VAL A 51 7.61 -4.08 -7.80
N MET A 52 6.88 -5.19 -7.79
CA MET A 52 6.34 -5.81 -6.59
C MET A 52 6.89 -7.21 -6.42
N GLN A 53 7.19 -7.58 -5.19
CA GLN A 53 7.73 -8.89 -4.84
C GLN A 53 6.89 -9.53 -3.74
N THR A 54 6.72 -10.85 -3.82
CA THR A 54 6.20 -11.68 -2.73
C THR A 54 7.37 -12.19 -1.91
N ARG A 55 7.72 -11.49 -0.85
CA ARG A 55 8.70 -11.95 0.14
C ARG A 55 8.02 -12.04 1.49
N ASP A 56 8.31 -13.10 2.23
CA ASP A 56 7.87 -13.23 3.61
C ASP A 56 8.83 -12.46 4.52
N ASN A 57 8.61 -11.18 4.60
CA ASN A 57 9.37 -10.28 5.45
C ASN A 57 8.50 -9.13 5.95
N SER A 58 8.96 -8.43 6.97
CA SER A 58 8.24 -7.29 7.52
C SER A 58 9.16 -6.13 7.89
N ILE A 59 8.54 -4.99 8.10
CA ILE A 59 9.15 -3.84 8.78
C ILE A 59 8.46 -3.64 10.13
N THR A 60 9.24 -3.25 11.14
CA THR A 60 8.72 -2.86 12.44
C THR A 60 8.75 -1.35 12.55
N CYS A 61 7.59 -0.73 12.75
CA CYS A 61 7.48 0.71 13.01
C CYS A 61 7.59 1.00 14.51
N PHE A 62 8.34 2.03 14.86
CA PHE A 62 8.49 2.47 16.26
C PHE A 62 8.73 3.98 16.31
N THR A 63 8.55 4.55 17.50
CA THR A 63 8.83 5.96 17.72
C THR A 63 10.17 6.13 18.44
N LYS A 64 10.97 7.09 18.00
CA LYS A 64 12.20 7.49 18.70
C LYS A 64 12.20 8.98 19.00
N PRO A 65 13.00 9.45 19.99
CA PRO A 65 13.16 10.88 20.25
C PRO A 65 13.58 11.63 18.97
N GLY A 66 13.04 12.81 18.78
CA GLY A 66 13.47 13.72 17.71
C GLY A 66 14.90 14.18 17.88
N LEU A 67 15.38 15.01 16.96
CA LEU A 67 16.73 15.55 17.01
C LEU A 67 16.96 16.28 18.34
N LEU A 68 18.04 15.93 19.05
CA LEU A 68 18.41 16.46 20.37
C LEU A 68 17.36 16.27 21.49
N GLY A 69 16.38 15.38 21.30
CA GLY A 69 15.31 15.16 22.30
C GLY A 69 14.29 16.31 22.45
N VAL A 70 14.45 17.40 21.70
CA VAL A 70 13.68 18.64 21.85
C VAL A 70 12.43 18.68 20.96
N PHE A 71 12.45 17.98 19.83
CA PHE A 71 11.36 18.01 18.81
C PHE A 71 10.44 16.78 18.90
N GLY A 72 9.99 16.42 20.10
CA GLY A 72 9.03 15.35 20.29
C GLY A 72 9.52 13.97 19.86
N ARG A 73 8.57 13.07 19.56
CA ARG A 73 8.87 11.70 19.05
C ARG A 73 8.60 11.64 17.55
N ARG A 74 9.48 10.99 16.80
CA ARG A 74 9.30 10.73 15.36
C ARG A 74 9.06 9.25 15.09
N LEU A 75 8.14 8.94 14.20
CA LEU A 75 7.94 7.60 13.68
C LEU A 75 9.12 7.21 12.78
N THR A 76 9.58 5.98 12.93
CA THR A 76 10.65 5.39 12.09
C THR A 76 10.40 3.90 11.95
N SER A 77 11.17 3.24 11.10
CA SER A 77 11.08 1.80 10.87
C SER A 77 12.44 1.13 10.93
N LYS A 78 12.43 -0.16 11.16
CA LYS A 78 13.58 -1.07 11.05
C LYS A 78 13.12 -2.37 10.42
N GLN A 79 14.08 -3.19 9.98
CA GLN A 79 13.79 -4.56 9.54
C GLN A 79 13.05 -5.31 10.65
N GLY A 80 11.95 -5.98 10.28
CA GLY A 80 11.19 -6.88 11.13
C GLY A 80 11.66 -8.33 10.98
N HIS A 81 10.72 -9.27 10.85
CA HIS A 81 11.04 -10.68 10.59
C HIS A 81 11.37 -10.93 9.12
N GLY A 82 11.90 -12.11 8.84
CA GLY A 82 12.19 -12.60 7.50
C GLY A 82 13.48 -12.06 6.89
N GLU A 83 13.64 -12.30 5.60
CA GLU A 83 14.81 -11.84 4.86
C GLU A 83 14.89 -10.31 4.79
N PRO A 84 16.10 -9.74 4.70
CA PRO A 84 16.25 -8.31 4.51
C PRO A 84 15.49 -7.80 3.28
N ASN A 85 14.92 -6.62 3.39
CA ASN A 85 14.29 -5.94 2.26
C ASN A 85 15.33 -5.68 1.17
N PRO A 86 15.09 -6.08 -0.09
CA PRO A 86 16.05 -5.88 -1.16
C PRO A 86 16.21 -4.39 -1.44
N THR A 87 17.45 -3.97 -1.60
CA THR A 87 17.80 -2.62 -2.06
C THR A 87 17.98 -2.55 -3.58
N TRP A 88 18.02 -3.71 -4.24
CA TRP A 88 18.18 -3.83 -5.68
C TRP A 88 17.36 -5.00 -6.22
N ILE A 89 16.64 -4.74 -7.30
CA ILE A 89 15.81 -5.73 -7.98
C ILE A 89 16.23 -5.76 -9.47
N PRO A 90 17.18 -6.64 -9.84
CA PRO A 90 17.79 -6.62 -11.18
C PRO A 90 16.78 -6.80 -12.32
N VAL A 91 15.78 -7.65 -12.12
CA VAL A 91 14.69 -7.84 -13.09
C VAL A 91 13.92 -6.53 -13.35
N GLY A 92 13.63 -5.76 -12.32
CA GLY A 92 12.96 -4.47 -12.47
C GLY A 92 13.79 -3.47 -13.26
N HIS A 93 15.10 -3.45 -13.02
CA HIS A 93 16.04 -2.60 -13.78
C HIS A 93 16.16 -3.01 -15.26
N ASP A 94 16.18 -4.31 -15.55
CA ASP A 94 16.19 -4.80 -16.93
C ASP A 94 14.89 -4.42 -17.67
N VAL A 95 13.74 -4.60 -17.03
CA VAL A 95 12.46 -4.18 -17.60
C VAL A 95 12.42 -2.68 -17.86
N ALA A 96 12.88 -1.85 -16.92
CA ALA A 96 12.94 -0.40 -17.10
C ALA A 96 13.78 0.00 -18.31
N ARG A 97 14.94 -0.64 -18.51
CA ARG A 97 15.77 -0.40 -19.71
C ARG A 97 15.09 -0.83 -21.01
N ARG A 98 14.44 -1.99 -21.02
CA ARG A 98 13.72 -2.47 -22.20
C ARG A 98 12.56 -1.55 -22.57
N ILE A 99 11.81 -1.05 -21.57
CA ILE A 99 10.77 -0.06 -21.80
C ILE A 99 11.39 1.22 -22.37
N ALA A 100 12.44 1.76 -21.76
CA ALA A 100 13.11 2.98 -22.21
C ALA A 100 13.59 2.84 -23.67
N LEU A 101 14.24 1.74 -24.03
CA LEU A 101 14.65 1.47 -25.41
C LEU A 101 13.46 1.43 -26.36
N ARG A 102 12.34 0.82 -25.96
CA ARG A 102 11.16 0.68 -26.81
C ARG A 102 10.46 1.98 -27.12
N ILE A 103 10.49 2.93 -26.18
CA ILE A 103 9.82 4.23 -26.30
C ILE A 103 10.78 5.37 -26.68
N GLY A 104 12.05 5.08 -26.92
CA GLY A 104 13.08 6.10 -27.17
C GLY A 104 13.34 6.99 -25.95
N GLY A 105 13.17 6.46 -24.76
CA GLY A 105 13.30 7.16 -23.49
C GLY A 105 14.58 6.83 -22.74
N PHE A 106 14.65 7.32 -21.50
CA PHE A 106 15.74 7.12 -20.56
C PHE A 106 15.27 6.32 -19.35
N ALA A 107 16.04 5.31 -18.94
CA ALA A 107 15.73 4.51 -17.77
C ALA A 107 16.14 5.23 -16.49
N GLY A 108 15.15 5.64 -15.70
CA GLY A 108 15.33 6.28 -14.40
C GLY A 108 15.16 5.31 -13.24
N GLY A 109 15.73 5.69 -12.10
CA GLY A 109 15.55 5.07 -10.78
C GLY A 109 15.24 6.10 -9.73
N GLY A 110 15.34 5.70 -8.46
CA GLY A 110 15.16 6.59 -7.32
C GLY A 110 16.47 6.91 -6.60
N TRP A 111 16.51 8.02 -5.88
CA TRP A 111 17.64 8.32 -4.98
C TRP A 111 17.83 7.26 -3.90
N ASN A 112 16.74 6.60 -3.49
CA ASN A 112 16.79 5.46 -2.58
C ASN A 112 17.71 4.33 -3.11
N ASP A 113 17.72 4.10 -4.43
CA ASP A 113 18.59 3.11 -5.06
C ASP A 113 20.06 3.48 -4.92
N VAL A 114 20.38 4.75 -5.15
CA VAL A 114 21.77 5.27 -5.02
C VAL A 114 22.30 5.10 -3.60
N PHE A 115 21.45 5.27 -2.61
CA PHE A 115 21.82 5.18 -1.19
C PHE A 115 21.58 3.81 -0.55
N ASN A 116 21.20 2.80 -1.33
CA ASN A 116 20.86 1.44 -0.85
C ASN A 116 19.76 1.45 0.22
N ILE A 117 18.74 2.28 0.04
CA ILE A 117 17.60 2.38 0.95
C ILE A 117 16.44 1.61 0.35
N PRO A 118 15.97 0.51 0.97
CA PRO A 118 14.77 -0.16 0.49
C PRO A 118 13.56 0.77 0.65
N MET A 119 12.72 0.81 -0.37
CA MET A 119 11.52 1.65 -0.37
C MET A 119 10.28 0.79 -0.67
N THR A 120 9.21 1.07 0.04
CA THR A 120 7.90 0.50 -0.24
C THR A 120 6.84 1.60 -0.22
N ALA A 121 5.81 1.42 -1.04
CA ALA A 121 4.59 2.24 -1.03
C ALA A 121 3.37 1.44 -0.54
N HIS A 122 3.52 0.14 -0.30
CA HIS A 122 2.46 -0.74 0.13
C HIS A 122 2.64 -1.09 1.62
N PHE A 123 2.09 -0.21 2.48
CA PHE A 123 2.08 -0.42 3.93
C PHE A 123 0.89 -1.30 4.29
N LEU A 124 1.14 -2.60 4.44
CA LEU A 124 0.14 -3.60 4.77
C LEU A 124 0.39 -4.15 6.18
N GLY A 125 -0.68 -4.58 6.85
CA GLY A 125 -0.61 -5.12 8.20
C GLY A 125 -0.46 -4.04 9.28
N GLY A 126 -0.39 -4.50 10.53
CA GLY A 126 -0.33 -3.65 11.71
C GLY A 126 -1.66 -3.49 12.45
N ALA A 127 -2.79 -3.67 11.77
CA ALA A 127 -4.12 -3.76 12.39
C ALA A 127 -4.86 -4.99 11.85
N VAL A 128 -4.26 -6.16 12.04
CA VAL A 128 -4.78 -7.42 11.51
C VAL A 128 -6.08 -7.83 12.18
N ILE A 129 -6.93 -8.52 11.41
CA ILE A 129 -8.17 -9.11 11.91
C ILE A 129 -7.83 -10.31 12.78
N GLY A 130 -8.45 -10.40 13.95
CA GLY A 130 -8.37 -11.55 14.87
C GLY A 130 -9.69 -11.82 15.55
N ASP A 131 -9.81 -12.99 16.16
CA ASP A 131 -11.01 -13.37 16.90
C ASP A 131 -11.08 -12.73 18.30
N SER A 132 -9.95 -12.20 18.77
CA SER A 132 -9.85 -11.52 20.07
C SER A 132 -8.76 -10.46 20.05
N ALA A 133 -8.67 -9.66 21.12
CA ALA A 133 -7.63 -8.63 21.29
C ALA A 133 -6.21 -9.25 21.42
N GLU A 134 -6.09 -10.52 21.73
CA GLU A 134 -4.81 -11.24 21.81
C GLU A 134 -4.32 -11.69 20.43
N THR A 135 -5.23 -11.90 19.48
CA THR A 135 -4.93 -12.42 18.14
C THR A 135 -4.99 -11.39 17.04
N GLY A 136 -5.61 -10.23 17.31
CA GLY A 136 -5.72 -9.14 16.33
C GLY A 136 -5.97 -7.79 16.96
N VAL A 137 -5.89 -6.76 16.13
CA VAL A 137 -6.20 -5.37 16.52
C VAL A 137 -7.66 -5.04 16.27
N ILE A 138 -8.24 -5.65 15.23
CA ILE A 138 -9.63 -5.45 14.83
C ILE A 138 -10.35 -6.80 14.72
N ASP A 139 -11.65 -6.76 14.91
CA ASP A 139 -12.53 -7.89 14.69
C ASP A 139 -12.86 -8.08 13.19
N PRO A 140 -13.55 -9.17 12.79
CA PRO A 140 -13.95 -9.40 11.40
C PRO A 140 -14.88 -8.35 10.78
N TYR A 141 -15.41 -7.41 11.58
CA TYR A 141 -16.21 -6.27 11.13
C TYR A 141 -15.40 -4.97 11.14
N HIS A 142 -14.08 -5.07 11.25
CA HIS A 142 -13.12 -3.94 11.26
C HIS A 142 -13.22 -3.01 12.47
N ARG A 143 -13.86 -3.43 13.58
CA ARG A 143 -13.94 -2.68 14.84
C ARG A 143 -12.67 -2.89 15.64
N VAL A 144 -12.11 -1.81 16.22
CA VAL A 144 -10.89 -1.89 17.03
C VAL A 144 -11.23 -2.39 18.42
N TYR A 145 -10.56 -3.43 18.90
CA TYR A 145 -10.70 -3.94 20.26
C TYR A 145 -10.35 -2.88 21.29
N GLY A 146 -11.20 -2.75 22.33
CA GLY A 146 -11.01 -1.77 23.41
C GLY A 146 -11.30 -0.32 23.05
N HIS A 147 -11.67 0.00 21.78
CA HIS A 147 -11.95 1.36 21.32
C HIS A 147 -13.29 1.45 20.59
N PRO A 148 -14.43 1.50 21.31
CA PRO A 148 -15.75 1.57 20.69
C PRO A 148 -15.86 2.76 19.72
N GLY A 149 -16.43 2.50 18.54
CA GLY A 149 -16.60 3.52 17.49
C GLY A 149 -15.39 3.72 16.57
N LEU A 150 -14.24 3.13 16.88
CA LEU A 150 -13.05 3.17 16.01
C LEU A 150 -13.01 1.94 15.09
N HIS A 151 -12.74 2.19 13.80
CA HIS A 151 -12.64 1.15 12.77
C HIS A 151 -11.38 1.36 11.94
N VAL A 152 -10.81 0.26 11.43
CA VAL A 152 -9.66 0.30 10.50
C VAL A 152 -10.05 -0.43 9.23
N VAL A 153 -10.11 0.29 8.11
CA VAL A 153 -10.58 -0.21 6.81
C VAL A 153 -9.58 0.03 5.67
N ASP A 154 -8.34 0.32 6.01
CA ASP A 154 -7.25 0.59 5.07
C ASP A 154 -6.30 -0.60 4.92
N GLY A 155 -5.14 -0.39 4.29
CA GLY A 155 -4.11 -1.40 4.09
C GLY A 155 -3.59 -2.04 5.38
N SER A 156 -3.78 -1.40 6.53
CA SER A 156 -3.37 -1.96 7.83
C SER A 156 -4.14 -3.23 8.19
N ALA A 157 -5.35 -3.41 7.66
CA ALA A 157 -6.16 -4.61 7.86
C ALA A 157 -5.72 -5.79 6.98
N VAL A 158 -4.91 -5.56 5.95
CA VAL A 158 -4.38 -6.60 5.06
C VAL A 158 -3.18 -7.26 5.72
N SER A 159 -3.31 -8.52 6.11
CA SER A 159 -2.33 -9.22 6.96
C SER A 159 -1.14 -9.83 6.21
N ALA A 160 -1.12 -9.80 4.87
CA ALA A 160 -0.09 -10.45 4.08
C ALA A 160 0.32 -9.61 2.87
N ASN A 161 1.55 -9.82 2.40
CA ASN A 161 2.01 -9.27 1.13
C ASN A 161 1.33 -10.01 -0.03
N LEU A 162 0.58 -9.27 -0.84
CA LEU A 162 -0.20 -9.82 -1.95
C LEU A 162 0.62 -10.06 -3.22
N GLY A 163 1.85 -9.51 -3.31
CA GLY A 163 2.68 -9.56 -4.52
C GLY A 163 2.13 -8.77 -5.71
N VAL A 164 1.05 -8.04 -5.49
CA VAL A 164 0.36 -7.19 -6.48
C VAL A 164 -0.04 -5.87 -5.82
N ASN A 165 -0.51 -4.91 -6.62
CA ASN A 165 -1.04 -3.65 -6.10
C ASN A 165 -2.23 -3.94 -5.16
N PRO A 166 -2.21 -3.52 -3.89
CA PRO A 166 -3.23 -3.89 -2.89
C PRO A 166 -4.53 -3.09 -2.98
N SER A 167 -4.62 -2.08 -3.83
CA SER A 167 -5.75 -1.14 -3.88
C SER A 167 -7.10 -1.85 -3.99
N LEU A 168 -7.21 -2.87 -4.86
CA LEU A 168 -8.46 -3.60 -5.04
C LEU A 168 -8.85 -4.38 -3.77
N THR A 169 -7.89 -5.04 -3.13
CA THR A 169 -8.13 -5.78 -1.88
C THR A 169 -8.54 -4.84 -0.75
N ILE A 170 -7.84 -3.70 -0.62
CA ILE A 170 -8.17 -2.68 0.39
C ILE A 170 -9.60 -2.15 0.17
N THR A 171 -9.94 -1.81 -1.07
CA THR A 171 -11.28 -1.32 -1.42
C THR A 171 -12.34 -2.38 -1.12
N ALA A 172 -12.11 -3.63 -1.51
CA ALA A 172 -13.07 -4.71 -1.26
C ALA A 172 -13.31 -4.95 0.25
N GLN A 173 -12.27 -4.86 1.07
CA GLN A 173 -12.41 -4.96 2.53
C GLN A 173 -13.16 -3.76 3.12
N ALA A 174 -12.85 -2.55 2.66
CA ALA A 174 -13.53 -1.34 3.10
C ALA A 174 -15.02 -1.35 2.73
N GLU A 175 -15.36 -1.71 1.49
CA GLU A 175 -16.76 -1.84 1.05
C GLU A 175 -17.49 -2.94 1.80
N ARG A 176 -16.84 -4.08 2.07
CA ARG A 176 -17.42 -5.13 2.90
C ARG A 176 -17.74 -4.62 4.30
N ALA A 177 -16.84 -3.88 4.94
CA ALA A 177 -17.08 -3.30 6.26
C ALA A 177 -18.27 -2.32 6.23
N MET A 178 -18.32 -1.45 5.22
CA MET A 178 -19.40 -0.48 5.06
C MET A 178 -20.75 -1.15 4.74
N ALA A 179 -20.76 -2.23 3.97
CA ALA A 179 -21.99 -2.97 3.66
C ALA A 179 -22.64 -3.61 4.90
N MET A 180 -21.92 -3.77 5.99
CA MET A 180 -22.47 -4.27 7.26
C MET A 180 -22.75 -3.16 8.27
N TRP A 181 -22.59 -1.89 7.88
CA TRP A 181 -22.79 -0.75 8.78
C TRP A 181 -24.27 -0.41 8.89
N PRO A 182 -24.82 -0.25 10.13
CA PRO A 182 -26.22 0.10 10.29
C PRO A 182 -26.49 1.52 9.78
N ASN A 183 -27.68 1.74 9.20
CA ASN A 183 -28.14 3.09 8.93
C ASN A 183 -28.40 3.84 10.24
N ALA A 184 -28.37 5.17 10.19
CA ALA A 184 -28.65 6.00 11.36
C ALA A 184 -30.00 5.65 11.98
N GLY A 185 -30.02 5.36 13.27
CA GLY A 185 -31.20 4.97 14.03
C GLY A 185 -31.59 3.49 13.91
N GLN A 186 -30.88 2.68 13.14
CA GLN A 186 -31.07 1.23 13.12
C GLN A 186 -30.21 0.53 14.18
N THR A 187 -30.72 -0.59 14.67
CA THR A 187 -29.95 -1.48 15.55
C THR A 187 -28.78 -2.10 14.79
N ASP A 188 -27.61 -2.16 15.41
CA ASP A 188 -26.44 -2.83 14.85
C ASP A 188 -26.67 -4.35 14.86
N ALA A 189 -26.71 -4.95 13.69
CA ALA A 189 -26.88 -6.39 13.53
C ALA A 189 -25.60 -7.19 13.72
N ARG A 190 -24.44 -6.50 13.82
CA ARG A 190 -23.17 -7.17 14.06
C ARG A 190 -23.13 -7.73 15.48
N PRO A 191 -22.61 -8.94 15.69
CA PRO A 191 -22.41 -9.49 17.03
C PRO A 191 -21.63 -8.52 17.95
N PRO A 192 -21.78 -8.60 19.26
CA PRO A 192 -20.93 -7.87 20.19
C PRO A 192 -19.43 -8.08 19.87
N LEU A 193 -18.62 -7.09 20.20
CA LEU A 193 -17.17 -7.15 19.98
C LEU A 193 -16.55 -8.33 20.76
N GLY A 194 -15.80 -9.17 20.08
CA GLY A 194 -15.22 -10.40 20.66
C GLY A 194 -16.05 -11.69 20.50
N GLU A 195 -17.29 -11.56 20.04
CA GLU A 195 -18.09 -12.73 19.70
C GLU A 195 -17.69 -13.34 18.35
N PRO A 196 -17.92 -14.66 18.14
CA PRO A 196 -17.58 -15.32 16.90
C PRO A 196 -18.18 -14.65 15.66
N TYR A 197 -17.45 -14.70 14.56
CA TYR A 197 -17.89 -14.17 13.28
C TYR A 197 -19.22 -14.79 12.83
N GLN A 198 -20.15 -13.96 12.45
CA GLN A 198 -21.41 -14.35 11.81
C GLN A 198 -21.51 -13.70 10.43
N ARG A 199 -21.94 -14.47 9.44
CA ARG A 199 -22.18 -13.93 8.10
C ARG A 199 -23.45 -13.11 8.10
N LEU A 200 -23.31 -11.82 7.91
CA LEU A 200 -24.43 -10.89 7.82
C LEU A 200 -24.81 -10.63 6.35
N ALA A 201 -26.07 -10.34 6.11
CA ALA A 201 -26.51 -9.78 4.84
C ALA A 201 -26.09 -8.32 4.75
N PRO A 202 -25.72 -7.81 3.57
CA PRO A 202 -25.48 -6.39 3.36
C PRO A 202 -26.72 -5.55 3.73
N ILE A 203 -26.47 -4.39 4.33
CA ILE A 203 -27.50 -3.42 4.71
C ILE A 203 -27.62 -2.41 3.57
N GLU A 204 -28.81 -2.30 2.99
CA GLU A 204 -29.05 -1.29 1.96
C GLU A 204 -29.06 0.11 2.56
N PRO A 205 -28.34 1.08 1.98
CA PRO A 205 -28.36 2.45 2.43
C PRO A 205 -29.72 3.11 2.19
N VAL A 206 -30.31 3.72 3.21
CA VAL A 206 -31.63 4.37 3.13
C VAL A 206 -31.59 5.63 2.27
N ARG A 207 -30.47 6.33 2.23
CA ARG A 207 -30.28 7.57 1.46
C ARG A 207 -28.94 7.56 0.72
N PRO A 208 -28.82 6.75 -0.35
CA PRO A 208 -27.57 6.72 -1.11
C PRO A 208 -27.35 8.06 -1.80
N ILE A 209 -26.17 8.63 -1.67
CA ILE A 209 -25.77 9.87 -2.34
C ILE A 209 -25.57 9.61 -3.84
N VAL A 210 -25.12 8.42 -4.21
CA VAL A 210 -24.90 8.02 -5.60
C VAL A 210 -26.23 7.51 -6.19
N PRO A 211 -26.73 8.10 -7.28
CA PRO A 211 -27.95 7.62 -7.94
C PRO A 211 -27.82 6.17 -8.39
N ALA A 212 -28.89 5.39 -8.28
CA ALA A 212 -28.88 3.95 -8.60
C ALA A 212 -28.44 3.63 -10.05
N GLY A 213 -28.62 4.55 -10.99
CA GLY A 213 -28.17 4.42 -12.38
C GLY A 213 -26.75 4.88 -12.66
N ALA A 214 -26.03 5.43 -11.68
CA ALA A 214 -24.66 5.90 -11.89
C ALA A 214 -23.69 4.70 -12.06
N PRO A 215 -22.61 4.85 -12.85
CA PRO A 215 -21.60 3.78 -13.03
C PRO A 215 -20.97 3.29 -11.74
N GLY A 216 -20.84 4.16 -10.73
CA GLY A 216 -20.29 3.84 -9.41
C GLY A 216 -21.34 3.48 -8.35
N ALA A 217 -22.62 3.30 -8.73
CA ALA A 217 -23.64 2.90 -7.77
C ALA A 217 -23.39 1.50 -7.24
N LEU A 218 -23.48 1.33 -5.92
CA LEU A 218 -23.44 0.01 -5.29
C LEU A 218 -24.66 -0.79 -5.79
N ARG A 219 -24.38 -1.86 -6.51
CA ARG A 219 -25.39 -2.84 -6.91
C ARG A 219 -25.25 -4.03 -5.99
N PHE A 220 -26.13 -4.14 -5.00
CA PHE A 220 -26.20 -5.35 -4.20
C PHE A 220 -26.68 -6.50 -5.08
N ILE A 221 -25.76 -7.34 -5.53
CA ILE A 221 -26.11 -8.59 -6.17
C ILE A 221 -26.77 -9.44 -5.08
N SER A 222 -28.05 -9.76 -5.25
CA SER A 222 -28.72 -10.72 -4.39
C SER A 222 -27.97 -12.05 -4.49
N TRP A 223 -27.13 -12.34 -3.50
CA TRP A 223 -26.42 -13.61 -3.44
C TRP A 223 -27.42 -14.74 -3.26
N PRO A 224 -27.39 -15.81 -4.07
CA PRO A 224 -28.27 -16.94 -3.85
C PRO A 224 -28.09 -17.41 -2.40
N ARG A 225 -29.18 -17.48 -1.64
CA ARG A 225 -29.13 -18.09 -0.31
C ARG A 225 -28.55 -19.48 -0.47
N ALA A 226 -27.45 -19.76 0.20
CA ALA A 226 -26.92 -21.11 0.28
C ALA A 226 -28.06 -22.00 0.78
N ALA A 227 -28.42 -23.02 0.01
CA ALA A 227 -29.42 -23.99 0.44
C ALA A 227 -28.98 -24.54 1.79
N SER A 228 -29.86 -24.47 2.79
CA SER A 228 -29.60 -25.10 4.09
C SER A 228 -29.26 -26.56 3.86
N PRO A 229 -28.18 -27.08 4.45
CA PRO A 229 -27.94 -28.51 4.41
C PRO A 229 -29.12 -29.21 5.12
N ARG A 230 -29.73 -30.18 4.43
CA ARG A 230 -30.75 -31.07 5.00
C ARG A 230 -30.12 -32.04 5.95
#